data_7f0b88276b9b07b9d902f73ec2a7d90f
#
_entry.id   7f0b88276b9b07b9d902f73ec2a7d90f
#
_cell.length_a   1.000
_cell.length_b   1.000
_cell.length_c   1.000
_cell.angle_alpha   90.00
_cell.angle_beta   90.00
_cell.angle_gamma   90.00
#
_symmetry.space_group_name_H-M   'P 1'
#
loop_
_entity.id
_entity.type
_entity.pdbx_description
1 polymer ?
#
loop_
_entity_poly.entity_id
_entity_poly.type
_entity_poly.pdbx_seq_one_letter_code
_entity_poly.pdbx_strand_id
1 'polypeptide(L)'
;MLRKEAQFYEINPLNYYKVSDTARQSVKKRNCTIDDDALELLLSRKGTNLMDIASEIEKLCLYTQHIDIHCVEELVNRPLDENVFDLTTAILSKDKQKMMSIYKDLMTINEEPVKLIVLVANSMRLIYQVKLLDRKGYTDQEIAKMLAVNPFRLKYVRKEGQFFQIDELLRCLNELSLLDVKIKTGQIDKKLGLELFMLRI
;
A
#
# COMPACT_ATOMS: atom_id res chain seq x y z
N MET A 1 29.63 6.51 -27.35
CA MET A 1 30.58 5.60 -28.03
C MET A 1 30.26 4.13 -27.87
N LEU A 2 29.72 3.68 -26.73
CA LEU A 2 29.37 2.26 -26.45
C LEU A 2 28.20 1.67 -27.28
N ARG A 3 27.31 2.50 -27.85
CA ARG A 3 26.12 2.02 -28.61
C ARG A 3 26.43 1.31 -29.95
N LYS A 4 27.65 1.36 -30.44
CA LYS A 4 28.03 0.73 -31.73
C LYS A 4 28.64 -0.68 -31.57
N GLU A 5 29.05 -1.06 -30.36
CA GLU A 5 29.77 -2.33 -30.13
C GLU A 5 29.07 -3.27 -29.13
N ALA A 6 27.93 -2.85 -28.54
CA ALA A 6 27.17 -3.68 -27.57
C ALA A 6 25.71 -3.77 -28.00
N GLN A 7 25.11 -4.96 -27.86
CA GLN A 7 23.66 -5.14 -27.96
C GLN A 7 23.02 -4.65 -26.66
N PHE A 8 22.30 -3.54 -26.75
CA PHE A 8 21.53 -3.00 -25.63
C PHE A 8 20.10 -3.58 -25.64
N TYR A 9 19.76 -4.33 -24.60
CA TYR A 9 18.39 -4.75 -24.35
C TYR A 9 17.79 -3.81 -23.31
N GLU A 10 16.79 -3.04 -23.71
CA GLU A 10 16.01 -2.22 -22.78
C GLU A 10 14.92 -3.09 -22.15
N ILE A 11 15.11 -3.47 -20.89
CA ILE A 11 14.13 -4.23 -20.13
C ILE A 11 13.27 -3.24 -19.35
N ASN A 12 12.13 -2.88 -19.92
CA ASN A 12 11.14 -2.06 -19.24
C ASN A 12 10.23 -2.91 -18.34
N PRO A 13 9.81 -2.39 -17.16
CA PRO A 13 8.80 -3.05 -16.35
C PRO A 13 7.55 -3.34 -17.20
N LEU A 14 6.99 -4.53 -17.04
CA LEU A 14 5.77 -4.90 -17.76
C LEU A 14 4.63 -3.97 -17.38
N ASN A 15 3.85 -3.55 -18.38
CA ASN A 15 2.62 -2.84 -18.14
C ASN A 15 1.65 -3.76 -17.36
N TYR A 16 0.89 -3.17 -16.44
CA TYR A 16 -0.07 -3.86 -15.58
C TYR A 16 -0.98 -4.85 -16.34
N TYR A 17 -1.53 -4.47 -17.50
CA TYR A 17 -2.36 -5.35 -18.31
C TYR A 17 -1.63 -6.64 -18.73
N LYS A 18 -0.35 -6.52 -19.09
CA LYS A 18 0.49 -7.68 -19.42
C LYS A 18 0.76 -8.55 -18.19
N VAL A 19 0.92 -7.93 -17.01
CA VAL A 19 1.11 -8.66 -15.75
C VAL A 19 -0.16 -9.41 -15.39
N SER A 20 -1.34 -8.79 -15.49
CA SER A 20 -2.63 -9.42 -15.25
C SER A 20 -2.87 -10.62 -16.18
N ASP A 21 -2.64 -10.44 -17.48
CA ASP A 21 -2.76 -11.53 -18.46
C ASP A 21 -1.79 -12.68 -18.17
N THR A 22 -0.55 -12.36 -17.82
CA THR A 22 0.46 -13.37 -17.46
C THR A 22 0.07 -14.14 -16.20
N ALA A 23 -0.46 -13.43 -15.19
CA ALA A 23 -0.97 -14.07 -13.97
C ALA A 23 -2.14 -15.01 -14.27
N ARG A 24 -3.13 -14.58 -15.07
CA ARG A 24 -4.24 -15.46 -15.51
C ARG A 24 -3.75 -16.69 -16.27
N GLN A 25 -2.78 -16.50 -17.16
CA GLN A 25 -2.20 -17.65 -17.90
C GLN A 25 -1.46 -18.61 -16.96
N SER A 26 -0.79 -18.08 -15.93
CA SER A 26 -0.10 -18.88 -14.91
C SER A 26 -1.07 -19.73 -14.09
N VAL A 27 -2.23 -19.18 -13.70
CA VAL A 27 -3.32 -19.92 -13.03
C VAL A 27 -3.88 -21.01 -13.93
N LYS A 28 -4.21 -20.69 -15.21
CA LYS A 28 -4.74 -21.66 -16.18
C LYS A 28 -3.77 -22.80 -16.46
N LYS A 29 -2.46 -22.55 -16.54
CA LYS A 29 -1.43 -23.59 -16.73
C LYS A 29 -1.39 -24.61 -15.59
N ARG A 30 -1.92 -24.26 -14.41
CA ARG A 30 -2.02 -25.12 -13.23
C ARG A 30 -3.40 -25.76 -13.06
N ASN A 31 -4.26 -25.68 -14.10
CA ASN A 31 -5.65 -26.16 -14.09
C ASN A 31 -6.51 -25.53 -12.98
N CYS A 32 -6.22 -24.28 -12.61
CA CYS A 32 -6.96 -23.49 -11.63
C CYS A 32 -7.72 -22.35 -12.31
N THR A 33 -8.67 -21.78 -11.58
CA THR A 33 -9.41 -20.57 -11.95
C THR A 33 -9.23 -19.50 -10.88
N ILE A 34 -9.35 -18.23 -11.26
CA ILE A 34 -9.25 -17.11 -10.34
C ILE A 34 -10.30 -16.06 -10.70
N ASP A 35 -10.99 -15.53 -9.69
CA ASP A 35 -11.97 -14.45 -9.85
C ASP A 35 -11.26 -13.12 -10.12
N ASP A 36 -11.97 -12.18 -10.76
CA ASP A 36 -11.40 -10.89 -11.15
C ASP A 36 -10.98 -10.04 -9.97
N ASP A 37 -11.79 -10.03 -8.91
CA ASP A 37 -11.51 -9.33 -7.65
C ASP A 37 -10.35 -9.96 -6.86
N ALA A 38 -10.28 -11.30 -6.85
CA ALA A 38 -9.16 -12.05 -6.26
C ALA A 38 -7.84 -11.72 -6.97
N LEU A 39 -7.85 -11.68 -8.31
CA LEU A 39 -6.67 -11.30 -9.09
C LEU A 39 -6.28 -9.84 -8.84
N GLU A 40 -7.25 -8.92 -8.82
CA GLU A 40 -7.01 -7.50 -8.51
C GLU A 40 -6.35 -7.34 -7.13
N LEU A 41 -6.85 -8.05 -6.13
CA LEU A 41 -6.28 -8.05 -4.78
C LEU A 41 -4.87 -8.63 -4.75
N LEU A 42 -4.62 -9.78 -5.40
CA LEU A 42 -3.30 -10.37 -5.49
C LEU A 42 -2.28 -9.41 -6.10
N LEU A 43 -2.65 -8.76 -7.21
CA LEU A 43 -1.78 -7.81 -7.90
C LEU A 43 -1.59 -6.50 -7.11
N SER A 44 -2.59 -6.06 -6.35
CA SER A 44 -2.44 -4.90 -5.45
C SER A 44 -1.41 -5.16 -4.35
N ARG A 45 -1.38 -6.39 -3.82
CA ARG A 45 -0.44 -6.82 -2.75
C ARG A 45 0.97 -7.08 -3.25
N LYS A 46 1.13 -7.62 -4.48
CA LYS A 46 2.45 -8.06 -5.02
C LYS A 46 3.00 -7.14 -6.11
N GLY A 47 2.24 -6.15 -6.56
CA GLY A 47 2.65 -5.19 -7.58
C GLY A 47 2.86 -5.85 -8.95
N THR A 48 3.98 -5.54 -9.60
CA THR A 48 4.32 -6.03 -10.95
C THR A 48 5.47 -7.04 -10.97
N ASN A 49 5.91 -7.53 -9.82
CA ASN A 49 6.96 -8.53 -9.73
C ASN A 49 6.42 -9.92 -10.10
N LEU A 50 6.72 -10.37 -11.31
CA LEU A 50 6.22 -11.65 -11.83
C LEU A 50 6.68 -12.87 -11.02
N MET A 51 7.87 -12.83 -10.40
CA MET A 51 8.38 -13.93 -9.59
C MET A 51 7.54 -14.10 -8.32
N ASP A 52 7.27 -12.99 -7.62
CA ASP A 52 6.45 -12.99 -6.42
C ASP A 52 5.01 -13.41 -6.73
N ILE A 53 4.44 -12.90 -7.84
CA ILE A 53 3.10 -13.26 -8.30
C ILE A 53 3.04 -14.77 -8.63
N ALA A 54 4.03 -15.31 -9.34
CA ALA A 54 4.06 -16.72 -9.71
C ALA A 54 4.15 -17.65 -8.49
N SER A 55 4.95 -17.28 -7.49
CA SER A 55 5.07 -18.00 -6.22
C SER A 55 3.76 -18.02 -5.43
N GLU A 56 3.08 -16.86 -5.36
CA GLU A 56 1.78 -16.77 -4.68
C GLU A 56 0.69 -17.56 -5.42
N ILE A 57 0.65 -17.49 -6.77
CA ILE A 57 -0.28 -18.31 -7.58
C ILE A 57 -0.04 -19.79 -7.35
N GLU A 58 1.21 -20.24 -7.29
CA GLU A 58 1.53 -21.62 -7.01
C GLU A 58 0.99 -22.06 -5.65
N LYS A 59 1.22 -21.27 -4.61
CA LYS A 59 0.68 -21.52 -3.26
C LYS A 59 -0.85 -21.58 -3.26
N LEU A 60 -1.53 -20.64 -3.91
CA LEU A 60 -2.98 -20.60 -4.01
C LEU A 60 -3.55 -21.80 -4.76
N CYS A 61 -2.93 -22.21 -5.88
CA CYS A 61 -3.35 -23.37 -6.66
C CYS A 61 -3.11 -24.71 -5.94
N LEU A 62 -2.16 -24.77 -4.99
CA LEU A 62 -1.98 -25.93 -4.11
C LEU A 62 -3.09 -26.04 -3.07
N TYR A 63 -3.67 -24.92 -2.67
CA TYR A 63 -4.73 -24.88 -1.68
C TYR A 63 -6.12 -25.17 -2.29
N THR A 64 -6.42 -24.58 -3.46
CA THR A 64 -7.73 -24.70 -4.13
C THR A 64 -7.62 -24.64 -5.65
N GLN A 65 -8.58 -25.27 -6.35
CA GLN A 65 -8.70 -25.16 -7.80
C GLN A 65 -9.43 -23.87 -8.24
N HIS A 66 -10.24 -23.27 -7.36
CA HIS A 66 -10.94 -22.02 -7.62
C HIS A 66 -10.50 -20.99 -6.58
N ILE A 67 -9.81 -19.95 -7.03
CA ILE A 67 -9.25 -18.90 -6.19
C ILE A 67 -10.24 -17.74 -6.15
N ASP A 68 -10.89 -17.57 -5.02
CA ASP A 68 -11.75 -16.43 -4.70
C ASP A 68 -10.99 -15.37 -3.86
N ILE A 69 -11.67 -14.26 -3.56
CA ILE A 69 -11.08 -13.17 -2.78
C ILE A 69 -10.66 -13.61 -1.38
N HIS A 70 -11.42 -14.52 -0.74
CA HIS A 70 -11.13 -15.01 0.61
C HIS A 70 -9.85 -15.83 0.64
N CYS A 71 -9.60 -16.65 -0.36
CA CYS A 71 -8.35 -17.39 -0.50
C CYS A 71 -7.14 -16.44 -0.56
N VAL A 72 -7.25 -15.34 -1.29
CA VAL A 72 -6.18 -14.34 -1.37
C VAL A 72 -6.05 -13.57 -0.05
N GLU A 73 -7.15 -13.21 0.60
CA GLU A 73 -7.13 -12.52 1.90
C GLU A 73 -6.42 -13.35 2.97
N GLU A 74 -6.69 -14.65 3.01
CA GLU A 74 -6.17 -15.57 4.01
C GLU A 74 -4.71 -15.97 3.76
N LEU A 75 -4.36 -16.29 2.51
CA LEU A 75 -3.09 -16.92 2.20
C LEU A 75 -2.00 -15.95 1.71
N VAL A 76 -2.38 -14.82 1.13
CA VAL A 76 -1.39 -13.85 0.62
C VAL A 76 -1.12 -12.78 1.66
N ASN A 77 0.10 -12.73 2.14
CA ASN A 77 0.51 -11.75 3.15
C ASN A 77 0.23 -10.33 2.69
N ARG A 78 -0.41 -9.55 3.57
CA ARG A 78 -0.63 -8.12 3.38
C ARG A 78 0.71 -7.38 3.47
N PRO A 79 1.05 -6.53 2.51
CA PRO A 79 2.25 -5.72 2.60
C PRO A 79 2.13 -4.71 3.77
N LEU A 80 3.27 -4.36 4.36
CA LEU A 80 3.31 -3.40 5.47
C LEU A 80 2.62 -2.08 5.14
N ASP A 81 2.78 -1.61 3.91
CA ASP A 81 2.15 -0.37 3.42
C ASP A 81 0.62 -0.41 3.44
N GLU A 82 0.01 -1.58 3.25
CA GLU A 82 -1.45 -1.77 3.35
C GLU A 82 -1.89 -1.70 4.81
N ASN A 83 -1.18 -2.38 5.70
CA ASN A 83 -1.47 -2.33 7.14
C ASN A 83 -1.29 -0.90 7.71
N VAL A 84 -0.25 -0.19 7.26
CA VAL A 84 -0.02 1.20 7.67
C VAL A 84 -1.08 2.14 7.08
N PHE A 85 -1.56 1.87 5.87
CA PHE A 85 -2.66 2.65 5.30
C PHE A 85 -3.96 2.45 6.09
N ASP A 86 -4.27 1.22 6.52
CA ASP A 86 -5.41 0.94 7.39
C ASP A 86 -5.25 1.61 8.76
N LEU A 87 -4.04 1.62 9.33
CA LEU A 87 -3.73 2.39 10.53
C LEU A 87 -3.98 3.89 10.32
N THR A 88 -3.52 4.42 9.18
CA THR A 88 -3.71 5.83 8.83
C THR A 88 -5.18 6.21 8.74
N THR A 89 -6.00 5.37 8.10
CA THR A 89 -7.45 5.61 7.98
C THR A 89 -8.14 5.50 9.33
N ALA A 90 -7.73 4.56 10.19
CA ALA A 90 -8.25 4.44 11.55
C ALA A 90 -7.90 5.67 12.42
N ILE A 91 -6.69 6.22 12.28
CA ILE A 91 -6.27 7.48 12.93
C ILE A 91 -7.17 8.63 12.45
N LEU A 92 -7.32 8.81 11.15
CA LEU A 92 -8.09 9.92 10.57
C LEU A 92 -9.58 9.83 10.87
N SER A 93 -10.14 8.60 10.94
CA SER A 93 -11.54 8.37 11.32
C SER A 93 -11.78 8.37 12.84
N LYS A 94 -10.72 8.50 13.64
CA LYS A 94 -10.75 8.46 15.12
C LYS A 94 -11.31 7.14 15.69
N ASP A 95 -11.19 6.07 14.92
CA ASP A 95 -11.56 4.72 15.36
C ASP A 95 -10.47 4.15 16.28
N LYS A 96 -10.59 4.46 17.58
CA LYS A 96 -9.59 4.09 18.58
C LYS A 96 -9.42 2.57 18.73
N GLN A 97 -10.49 1.80 18.55
CA GLN A 97 -10.42 0.33 18.69
C GLN A 97 -9.63 -0.28 17.54
N LYS A 98 -10.00 0.06 16.31
CA LYS A 98 -9.32 -0.40 15.09
C LYS A 98 -7.85 0.06 15.07
N MET A 99 -7.60 1.33 15.39
CA MET A 99 -6.27 1.92 15.46
C MET A 99 -5.35 1.16 16.42
N MET A 100 -5.82 0.89 17.65
CA MET A 100 -5.01 0.19 18.65
C MET A 100 -4.83 -1.29 18.32
N SER A 101 -5.80 -1.94 17.68
CA SER A 101 -5.66 -3.32 17.20
C SER A 101 -4.55 -3.41 16.15
N ILE A 102 -4.63 -2.59 15.09
CA ILE A 102 -3.61 -2.60 14.01
C ILE A 102 -2.23 -2.23 14.56
N TYR A 103 -2.16 -1.23 15.44
CA TYR A 103 -0.90 -0.83 16.06
C TYR A 103 -0.25 -1.98 16.87
N LYS A 104 -1.04 -2.71 17.68
CA LYS A 104 -0.55 -3.88 18.42
C LYS A 104 -0.02 -4.98 17.49
N ASP A 105 -0.74 -5.26 16.39
CA ASP A 105 -0.31 -6.25 15.40
C ASP A 105 1.04 -5.85 14.77
N LEU A 106 1.20 -4.57 14.41
CA LEU A 106 2.46 -4.03 13.89
C LEU A 106 3.60 -4.12 14.91
N MET A 107 3.32 -3.86 16.19
CA MET A 107 4.32 -4.01 17.26
C MET A 107 4.68 -5.49 17.50
N THR A 108 3.75 -6.41 17.34
CA THR A 108 4.00 -7.86 17.51
C THR A 108 4.96 -8.40 16.46
N ILE A 109 4.93 -7.86 15.24
CA ILE A 109 5.89 -8.19 14.17
C ILE A 109 7.18 -7.36 14.24
N ASN A 110 7.42 -6.67 15.38
CA ASN A 110 8.59 -5.86 15.67
C ASN A 110 8.84 -4.69 14.68
N GLU A 111 7.78 -4.08 14.15
CA GLU A 111 7.95 -2.88 13.35
C GLU A 111 8.42 -1.70 14.21
N GLU A 112 9.39 -0.96 13.69
CA GLU A 112 10.01 0.16 14.39
C GLU A 112 9.07 1.37 14.47
N PRO A 113 8.75 1.95 15.65
CA PRO A 113 7.82 3.08 15.79
C PRO A 113 8.19 4.29 14.92
N VAL A 114 9.47 4.62 14.78
CA VAL A 114 9.92 5.72 13.93
C VAL A 114 9.62 5.44 12.46
N LYS A 115 9.79 4.20 12.01
CA LYS A 115 9.41 3.77 10.66
C LYS A 115 7.91 3.93 10.44
N LEU A 116 7.08 3.55 11.43
CA LEU A 116 5.62 3.71 11.34
C LEU A 116 5.20 5.18 11.23
N ILE A 117 5.84 6.09 11.97
CA ILE A 117 5.59 7.54 11.85
C ILE A 117 5.81 8.01 10.40
N VAL A 118 6.93 7.62 9.80
CA VAL A 118 7.25 7.99 8.41
C VAL A 118 6.25 7.40 7.43
N LEU A 119 5.87 6.14 7.59
CA LEU A 119 4.93 5.46 6.71
C LEU A 119 3.50 6.02 6.82
N VAL A 120 3.04 6.33 8.05
CA VAL A 120 1.75 6.99 8.29
C VAL A 120 1.74 8.39 7.64
N ALA A 121 2.80 9.17 7.82
CA ALA A 121 2.94 10.48 7.17
C ALA A 121 2.93 10.36 5.64
N ASN A 122 3.60 9.35 5.06
CA ASN A 122 3.58 9.10 3.62
C ASN A 122 2.18 8.70 3.12
N SER A 123 1.44 7.89 3.89
CA SER A 123 0.06 7.52 3.56
C SER A 123 -0.87 8.73 3.57
N MET A 124 -0.79 9.58 4.61
CA MET A 124 -1.56 10.85 4.67
C MET A 124 -1.22 11.79 3.52
N ARG A 125 0.08 11.89 3.19
CA ARG A 125 0.56 12.70 2.05
C ARG A 125 0.04 12.18 0.73
N LEU A 126 -0.01 10.86 0.55
CA LEU A 126 -0.57 10.23 -0.65
C LEU A 126 -2.07 10.57 -0.80
N ILE A 127 -2.85 10.43 0.27
CA ILE A 127 -4.27 10.81 0.26
C ILE A 127 -4.43 12.29 -0.13
N TYR A 128 -3.65 13.18 0.48
CA TYR A 128 -3.66 14.61 0.18
C TYR A 128 -3.34 14.91 -1.28
N GLN A 129 -2.25 14.32 -1.81
CA GLN A 129 -1.82 14.51 -3.20
C GLN A 129 -2.86 14.00 -4.21
N VAL A 130 -3.43 12.81 -3.97
CA VAL A 130 -4.48 12.26 -4.82
C VAL A 130 -5.70 13.20 -4.84
N LYS A 131 -6.17 13.69 -3.67
CA LYS A 131 -7.28 14.65 -3.60
C LYS A 131 -7.02 15.94 -4.38
N LEU A 132 -5.80 16.46 -4.34
CA LEU A 132 -5.43 17.67 -5.10
C LEU A 132 -5.41 17.42 -6.60
N LEU A 133 -4.86 16.29 -7.04
CA LEU A 133 -4.77 15.94 -8.45
C LEU A 133 -6.13 15.63 -9.05
N ASP A 134 -7.00 14.94 -8.30
CA ASP A 134 -8.40 14.71 -8.67
C ASP A 134 -9.17 16.03 -8.88
N ARG A 135 -8.99 17.00 -7.97
CA ARG A 135 -9.59 18.35 -8.13
C ARG A 135 -9.11 19.10 -9.37
N LYS A 136 -7.90 18.78 -9.85
CA LYS A 136 -7.34 19.36 -11.07
C LYS A 136 -7.72 18.59 -12.34
N GLY A 137 -8.48 17.48 -12.21
CA GLY A 137 -8.98 16.69 -13.34
C GLY A 137 -7.98 15.73 -13.97
N TYR A 138 -6.89 15.37 -13.29
CA TYR A 138 -5.94 14.37 -13.78
C TYR A 138 -6.56 12.97 -13.80
N THR A 139 -6.20 12.19 -14.81
CA THR A 139 -6.60 10.78 -14.94
C THR A 139 -5.81 9.86 -14.00
N ASP A 140 -6.35 8.66 -13.74
CA ASP A 140 -5.69 7.65 -12.89
C ASP A 140 -4.28 7.30 -13.37
N GLN A 141 -4.08 7.21 -14.68
CA GLN A 141 -2.79 6.89 -15.27
C GLN A 141 -1.77 8.01 -15.04
N GLU A 142 -2.21 9.27 -15.17
CA GLU A 142 -1.36 10.44 -14.92
C GLU A 142 -0.99 10.54 -13.45
N ILE A 143 -1.97 10.37 -12.54
CA ILE A 143 -1.75 10.41 -11.08
C ILE A 143 -0.80 9.29 -10.66
N ALA A 144 -1.02 8.05 -11.13
CA ALA A 144 -0.16 6.92 -10.83
C ALA A 144 1.29 7.16 -11.28
N LYS A 145 1.47 7.73 -12.48
CA LYS A 145 2.79 8.08 -13.02
C LYS A 145 3.45 9.20 -12.23
N MET A 146 2.71 10.27 -11.90
CA MET A 146 3.23 11.42 -11.17
C MET A 146 3.65 11.07 -9.74
N LEU A 147 2.86 10.23 -9.07
CA LEU A 147 3.11 9.83 -7.68
C LEU A 147 3.95 8.54 -7.55
N ALA A 148 4.32 7.93 -8.69
CA ALA A 148 5.03 6.65 -8.74
C ALA A 148 4.33 5.54 -7.93
N VAL A 149 3.00 5.48 -7.98
CA VAL A 149 2.19 4.49 -7.26
C VAL A 149 1.48 3.54 -8.21
N ASN A 150 1.16 2.35 -7.71
CA ASN A 150 0.36 1.40 -8.47
C ASN A 150 -1.05 1.99 -8.73
N PRO A 151 -1.57 2.01 -9.97
CA PRO A 151 -2.90 2.53 -10.31
C PRO A 151 -4.04 1.92 -9.47
N PHE A 152 -3.94 0.63 -9.10
CA PHE A 152 -4.95 -0.05 -8.27
C PHE A 152 -5.01 0.50 -6.85
N ARG A 153 -3.87 0.92 -6.31
CA ARG A 153 -3.81 1.60 -5.01
C ARG A 153 -4.59 2.91 -5.00
N LEU A 154 -4.68 3.62 -6.15
CA LEU A 154 -5.43 4.87 -6.25
C LEU A 154 -6.92 4.70 -5.99
N LYS A 155 -7.53 3.63 -6.53
CA LYS A 155 -8.95 3.32 -6.28
C LYS A 155 -9.23 3.17 -4.78
N TYR A 156 -8.35 2.44 -4.08
CA TYR A 156 -8.42 2.25 -2.63
C TYR A 156 -8.17 3.56 -1.86
N VAL A 157 -7.13 4.29 -2.22
CA VAL A 157 -6.80 5.60 -1.61
C VAL A 157 -7.95 6.60 -1.76
N ARG A 158 -8.64 6.63 -2.90
CA ARG A 158 -9.83 7.49 -3.11
C ARG A 158 -10.99 7.06 -2.26
N LYS A 159 -11.30 5.75 -2.25
CA LYS A 159 -12.42 5.21 -1.47
C LYS A 159 -12.29 5.59 -0.01
N GLU A 160 -11.15 5.36 0.58
CA GLU A 160 -10.89 5.67 1.99
C GLU A 160 -10.66 7.17 2.21
N GLY A 161 -9.94 7.82 1.30
CA GLY A 161 -9.58 9.24 1.40
C GLY A 161 -10.74 10.22 1.22
N GLN A 162 -11.87 9.81 0.60
CA GLN A 162 -13.02 10.69 0.33
C GLN A 162 -13.60 11.34 1.60
N PHE A 163 -13.54 10.66 2.72
CA PHE A 163 -14.14 11.09 3.99
C PHE A 163 -13.29 12.14 4.73
N PHE A 164 -12.01 12.33 4.36
CA PHE A 164 -11.10 13.21 5.09
C PHE A 164 -10.94 14.58 4.44
N GLN A 165 -10.94 15.63 5.27
CA GLN A 165 -10.74 17.00 4.80
C GLN A 165 -9.25 17.31 4.64
N ILE A 166 -8.92 18.19 3.68
CA ILE A 166 -7.52 18.57 3.40
C ILE A 166 -6.86 19.21 4.63
N ASP A 167 -7.59 20.09 5.32
CA ASP A 167 -7.06 20.79 6.50
C ASP A 167 -6.78 19.82 7.66
N GLU A 168 -7.57 18.76 7.79
CA GLU A 168 -7.34 17.72 8.79
C GLU A 168 -6.07 16.92 8.47
N LEU A 169 -5.89 16.53 7.21
CA LEU A 169 -4.67 15.85 6.75
C LEU A 169 -3.41 16.71 7.01
N LEU A 170 -3.48 18.01 6.69
CA LEU A 170 -2.36 18.92 6.90
C LEU A 170 -2.05 19.12 8.40
N ARG A 171 -3.07 19.21 9.24
CA ARG A 171 -2.89 19.29 10.70
C ARG A 171 -2.21 18.04 11.24
N CYS A 172 -2.69 16.84 10.88
CA CYS A 172 -2.07 15.58 11.30
C CYS A 172 -0.63 15.44 10.80
N LEU A 173 -0.33 15.86 9.57
CA LEU A 173 1.03 15.86 9.03
C LEU A 173 1.95 16.80 9.81
N ASN A 174 1.46 17.98 10.22
CA ASN A 174 2.23 18.91 11.04
C ASN A 174 2.53 18.32 12.43
N GLU A 175 1.54 17.69 13.07
CA GLU A 175 1.72 17.03 14.37
C GLU A 175 2.72 15.88 14.31
N LEU A 176 2.67 15.04 13.24
CA LEU A 176 3.67 14.00 13.00
C LEU A 176 5.07 14.56 12.79
N SER A 177 5.19 15.68 12.09
CA SER A 177 6.48 16.36 11.90
C SER A 177 7.06 16.85 13.22
N LEU A 178 6.25 17.47 14.08
CA LEU A 178 6.66 17.91 15.41
C LEU A 178 7.03 16.72 16.31
N LEU A 179 6.31 15.62 16.21
CA LEU A 179 6.63 14.38 16.93
C LEU A 179 7.98 13.81 16.49
N ASP A 180 8.25 13.75 15.19
CA ASP A 180 9.54 13.27 14.64
C ASP A 180 10.72 14.09 15.19
N VAL A 181 10.58 15.42 15.24
CA VAL A 181 11.60 16.31 15.86
C VAL A 181 11.78 15.99 17.33
N LYS A 182 10.70 15.85 18.11
CA LYS A 182 10.81 15.54 19.56
C LYS A 182 11.49 14.22 19.83
N ILE A 183 11.22 13.20 19.02
CA ILE A 183 11.85 11.89 19.12
C ILE A 183 13.35 12.00 18.80
N LYS A 184 13.71 12.64 17.69
CA LYS A 184 15.10 12.81 17.23
C LYS A 184 15.94 13.66 18.21
N THR A 185 15.32 14.57 18.93
CA THR A 185 15.98 15.40 19.97
C THR A 185 15.93 14.78 21.36
N GLY A 186 15.41 13.55 21.51
CA GLY A 186 15.34 12.84 22.77
C GLY A 186 14.33 13.40 23.79
N GLN A 187 13.41 14.27 23.36
CA GLN A 187 12.40 14.88 24.23
C GLN A 187 11.25 13.93 24.58
N ILE A 188 11.06 12.88 23.79
CA ILE A 188 10.04 11.85 24.02
C ILE A 188 10.52 10.49 23.51
N ASP A 189 10.14 9.43 24.22
CA ASP A 189 10.36 8.06 23.73
C ASP A 189 9.52 7.82 22.46
N LYS A 190 10.09 7.12 21.49
CA LYS A 190 9.49 6.88 20.17
C LYS A 190 8.17 6.12 20.21
N LYS A 191 8.05 5.12 21.12
CA LYS A 191 6.83 4.33 21.27
C LYS A 191 5.75 5.15 21.95
N LEU A 192 6.10 5.74 23.10
CA LEU A 192 5.19 6.62 23.84
C LEU A 192 4.72 7.80 22.98
N GLY A 193 5.62 8.40 22.20
CA GLY A 193 5.31 9.52 21.31
C GLY A 193 4.26 9.16 20.26
N LEU A 194 4.40 8.01 19.60
CA LEU A 194 3.42 7.53 18.60
C LEU A 194 2.08 7.18 19.26
N GLU A 195 2.08 6.52 20.41
CA GLU A 195 0.87 6.19 21.16
C GLU A 195 0.10 7.47 21.59
N LEU A 196 0.80 8.45 22.12
CA LEU A 196 0.19 9.73 22.49
C LEU A 196 -0.37 10.50 21.30
N PHE A 197 0.33 10.48 20.17
CA PHE A 197 -0.17 11.08 18.93
C PHE A 197 -1.51 10.43 18.53
N MET A 198 -1.55 9.10 18.46
CA MET A 198 -2.76 8.36 18.10
C MET A 198 -3.95 8.62 19.04
N LEU A 199 -3.70 8.78 20.33
CA LEU A 199 -4.77 9.00 21.30
C LEU A 199 -5.30 10.44 21.35
N ARG A 200 -4.52 11.43 20.88
CA ARG A 200 -4.86 12.87 20.91
C ARG A 200 -5.67 13.32 19.69
N ILE A 201 -5.53 12.65 18.56
CA ILE A 201 -6.29 12.93 17.35
C ILE A 201 -7.74 12.47 17.51
#